data_c7127f64f293d9fe3fa4120b2d86edad
#
_entry.id   c7127f64f293d9fe3fa4120b2d86edad
#
_cell.length_a   1.000
_cell.length_b   1.000
_cell.length_c   1.000
_cell.angle_alpha   90.00
_cell.angle_beta   90.00
_cell.angle_gamma   90.00
#
_symmetry.space_group_name_H-M   'P 1'
#
loop_
_entity.id
_entity.type
_entity.pdbx_description
1 polymer ?
#
loop_
_entity_poly.entity_id
_entity_poly.type
_entity_poly.pdbx_seq_one_letter_code
_entity_poly.pdbx_strand_id
1 'polypeptide(L)'
;MEFVANEGKNVDITVNGVTYMRHAIKTHFVKQGEDYIEIFRKYVQPLYEEGDIVSSSEKIIALCQGRVVKREELKIGFWAKFLSKFASHPDTGVGVGETIKMQYAITKVGLPRVLWASLAGGVCKIFGKKGVFYEIVGSEVAGLDGFYDHVWSEYRDIGIENPANPSGVCDEIKEKLGMSCMIVDANDLGQEVLGYSSDIKLSEEELHGLIADNPCGQGQETTPIVLIRRMK
;
A
#
# COMPACT_ATOMS: atom_id res chain seq x y z
N MET A 1 -5.11 13.23 -24.64
CA MET A 1 -5.07 11.87 -24.06
C MET A 1 -6.49 11.43 -23.70
N GLU A 2 -6.88 10.21 -23.95
CA GLU A 2 -8.12 9.62 -23.44
C GLU A 2 -7.87 9.06 -22.03
N PHE A 3 -8.71 9.46 -21.07
CA PHE A 3 -8.60 8.97 -19.69
C PHE A 3 -9.34 7.64 -19.56
N VAL A 4 -8.70 6.64 -18.93
CA VAL A 4 -9.23 5.29 -18.77
C VAL A 4 -9.16 4.90 -17.29
N ALA A 5 -10.26 4.37 -16.77
CA ALA A 5 -10.34 3.78 -15.43
C ALA A 5 -10.38 2.25 -15.51
N ASN A 6 -10.05 1.60 -14.42
CA ASN A 6 -10.26 0.16 -14.25
C ASN A 6 -11.76 -0.18 -14.18
N GLU A 7 -12.12 -1.42 -14.44
CA GLU A 7 -13.50 -1.89 -14.36
C GLU A 7 -14.10 -1.60 -12.98
N GLY A 8 -15.29 -1.03 -12.98
CA GLY A 8 -16.01 -0.63 -11.75
C GLY A 8 -15.48 0.63 -11.07
N LYS A 9 -14.48 1.33 -11.64
CA LYS A 9 -13.93 2.59 -11.11
C LYS A 9 -14.34 3.78 -12.00
N ASN A 10 -14.38 4.98 -11.41
CA ASN A 10 -14.75 6.18 -12.14
C ASN A 10 -13.52 6.86 -12.76
N VAL A 11 -13.68 7.35 -13.99
CA VAL A 11 -12.64 8.14 -14.68
C VAL A 11 -12.50 9.52 -14.03
N ASP A 12 -13.58 10.10 -13.53
CA ASP A 12 -13.60 11.40 -12.88
C ASP A 12 -13.97 11.30 -11.41
N ILE A 13 -13.50 12.26 -10.63
CA ILE A 13 -13.88 12.44 -9.23
C ILE A 13 -13.96 13.93 -8.91
N THR A 14 -14.90 14.31 -8.06
CA THR A 14 -15.04 15.70 -7.58
C THR A 14 -14.67 15.77 -6.11
N VAL A 15 -13.67 16.59 -5.79
CA VAL A 15 -13.20 16.83 -4.41
C VAL A 15 -13.30 18.35 -4.16
N ASN A 16 -14.00 18.73 -3.10
CA ASN A 16 -14.21 20.15 -2.72
C ASN A 16 -14.70 21.03 -3.90
N GLY A 17 -15.57 20.48 -4.76
CA GLY A 17 -16.13 21.23 -5.91
C GLY A 17 -15.18 21.33 -7.12
N VAL A 18 -14.00 20.71 -7.06
CA VAL A 18 -13.06 20.64 -8.18
C VAL A 18 -13.11 19.23 -8.77
N THR A 19 -13.32 19.14 -10.08
CA THR A 19 -13.33 17.86 -10.81
C THR A 19 -11.93 17.51 -11.30
N TYR A 20 -11.56 16.26 -11.11
CA TYR A 20 -10.29 15.68 -11.57
C TYR A 20 -10.57 14.48 -12.46
N MET A 21 -9.85 14.40 -13.57
CA MET A 21 -9.83 13.21 -14.44
C MET A 21 -8.70 12.28 -13.98
N ARG A 22 -8.96 10.97 -13.99
CA ARG A 22 -8.02 9.95 -13.55
C ARG A 22 -7.74 8.96 -14.68
N HIS A 23 -6.47 8.61 -14.85
CA HIS A 23 -6.04 7.66 -15.87
C HIS A 23 -5.23 6.55 -15.18
N ALA A 24 -5.78 5.34 -15.17
CA ALA A 24 -5.11 4.15 -14.67
C ALA A 24 -4.02 3.72 -15.66
N ILE A 25 -2.76 3.82 -15.26
CA ILE A 25 -1.60 3.52 -16.11
C ILE A 25 -1.22 2.06 -15.97
N LYS A 26 -1.38 1.31 -17.07
CA LYS A 26 -0.97 -0.10 -17.11
C LYS A 26 0.55 -0.21 -17.25
N THR A 27 1.17 -0.97 -16.34
CA THR A 27 2.60 -1.27 -16.36
C THR A 27 2.83 -2.76 -16.66
N HIS A 28 4.08 -3.16 -16.82
CA HIS A 28 4.44 -4.57 -16.65
C HIS A 28 4.30 -4.96 -15.16
N PHE A 29 4.34 -6.25 -14.86
CA PHE A 29 4.41 -6.73 -13.48
C PHE A 29 5.76 -6.33 -12.88
N VAL A 30 5.75 -5.34 -11.97
CA VAL A 30 6.97 -4.80 -11.33
C VAL A 30 7.58 -5.85 -10.41
N LYS A 31 8.88 -6.10 -10.59
CA LYS A 31 9.64 -7.08 -9.82
C LYS A 31 10.50 -6.41 -8.75
N GLN A 32 10.91 -7.19 -7.76
CA GLN A 32 11.83 -6.75 -6.73
C GLN A 32 13.13 -6.20 -7.33
N GLY A 33 13.55 -5.01 -6.87
CA GLY A 33 14.83 -4.38 -7.22
C GLY A 33 14.82 -3.60 -8.54
N GLU A 34 13.67 -3.45 -9.21
CA GLU A 34 13.56 -2.52 -10.33
C GLU A 34 13.68 -1.06 -9.85
N ASP A 35 14.09 -0.17 -10.75
CA ASP A 35 14.19 1.26 -10.44
C ASP A 35 12.84 1.95 -10.69
N TYR A 36 12.23 2.47 -9.62
CA TYR A 36 10.96 3.19 -9.74
C TYR A 36 11.09 4.47 -10.59
N ILE A 37 12.25 5.12 -10.64
CA ILE A 37 12.48 6.29 -11.51
C ILE A 37 12.34 5.88 -12.98
N GLU A 38 12.92 4.72 -13.37
CA GLU A 38 12.79 4.22 -14.74
C GLU A 38 11.35 3.77 -15.06
N ILE A 39 10.62 3.21 -14.09
CA ILE A 39 9.20 2.89 -14.26
C ILE A 39 8.39 4.15 -14.53
N PHE A 40 8.56 5.20 -13.71
CA PHE A 40 7.87 6.47 -13.90
C PHE A 40 8.27 7.15 -15.21
N ARG A 41 9.56 7.14 -15.56
CA ARG A 41 10.06 7.68 -16.84
C ARG A 41 9.40 6.98 -18.04
N LYS A 42 9.29 5.66 -17.98
CA LYS A 42 8.75 4.87 -19.09
C LYS A 42 7.24 5.00 -19.25
N TYR A 43 6.49 4.94 -18.16
CA TYR A 43 5.02 4.80 -18.22
C TYR A 43 4.28 6.09 -17.94
N VAL A 44 4.82 6.98 -17.10
CA VAL A 44 4.13 8.20 -16.66
C VAL A 44 4.60 9.42 -17.45
N GLN A 45 5.91 9.59 -17.64
CA GLN A 45 6.46 10.80 -18.26
C GLN A 45 5.86 11.16 -19.65
N PRO A 46 5.54 10.19 -20.52
CA PRO A 46 4.92 10.51 -21.81
C PRO A 46 3.49 11.07 -21.71
N LEU A 47 2.83 10.91 -20.57
CA LEU A 47 1.44 11.28 -20.32
C LEU A 47 1.30 12.51 -19.42
N TYR A 48 2.33 12.80 -18.63
CA TYR A 48 2.33 13.82 -17.59
C TYR A 48 2.35 15.24 -18.19
N GLU A 49 1.52 16.11 -17.65
CA GLU A 49 1.52 17.54 -17.91
C GLU A 49 1.72 18.30 -16.58
N GLU A 50 2.27 19.51 -16.65
CA GLU A 50 2.47 20.34 -15.47
C GLU A 50 1.15 20.59 -14.72
N GLY A 51 1.16 20.32 -13.42
CA GLY A 51 -0.03 20.42 -12.55
C GLY A 51 -0.77 19.09 -12.34
N ASP A 52 -0.39 18.03 -13.03
CA ASP A 52 -0.88 16.70 -12.74
C ASP A 52 -0.31 16.18 -11.42
N ILE A 53 -1.04 15.27 -10.76
CA ILE A 53 -0.57 14.50 -9.59
C ILE A 53 -0.53 13.03 -10.00
N VAL A 54 0.55 12.35 -9.64
CA VAL A 54 0.72 10.91 -9.88
C VAL A 54 0.49 10.16 -8.56
N SER A 55 -0.53 9.32 -8.49
CA SER A 55 -0.74 8.40 -7.38
C SER A 55 -0.08 7.06 -7.69
N SER A 56 0.77 6.58 -6.81
CA SER A 56 1.45 5.28 -6.93
C SER A 56 1.06 4.36 -5.79
N SER A 57 0.77 3.10 -6.09
CA SER A 57 0.63 2.06 -5.07
C SER A 57 1.94 1.91 -4.29
N GLU A 58 1.84 1.80 -2.97
CA GLU A 58 2.96 1.54 -2.06
C GLU A 58 3.74 0.28 -2.43
N LYS A 59 3.00 -0.75 -2.89
CA LYS A 59 3.55 -2.08 -3.19
C LYS A 59 4.65 -2.04 -4.23
N ILE A 60 4.48 -1.28 -5.33
CA ILE A 60 5.54 -1.19 -6.34
C ILE A 60 6.76 -0.44 -5.84
N ILE A 61 6.57 0.57 -5.00
CA ILE A 61 7.69 1.30 -4.41
C ILE A 61 8.46 0.41 -3.43
N ALA A 62 7.74 -0.34 -2.59
CA ALA A 62 8.34 -1.30 -1.67
C ALA A 62 9.13 -2.39 -2.40
N LEU A 63 8.58 -2.94 -3.50
CA LEU A 63 9.28 -3.90 -4.36
C LEU A 63 10.56 -3.30 -4.96
N CYS A 64 10.51 -2.09 -5.49
CA CYS A 64 11.68 -1.39 -6.04
C CYS A 64 12.74 -1.13 -4.97
N GLN A 65 12.34 -0.81 -3.74
CA GLN A 65 13.25 -0.64 -2.60
C GLN A 65 13.78 -1.97 -2.04
N GLY A 66 13.34 -3.13 -2.57
CA GLY A 66 13.73 -4.43 -2.07
C GLY A 66 13.15 -4.78 -0.69
N ARG A 67 12.09 -4.08 -0.25
CA ARG A 67 11.43 -4.29 1.04
C ARG A 67 10.53 -5.52 1.01
N VAL A 68 11.18 -6.66 0.89
CA VAL A 68 10.55 -7.97 0.73
C VAL A 68 11.11 -8.93 1.77
N VAL A 69 10.23 -9.69 2.38
CA VAL A 69 10.56 -10.78 3.30
C VAL A 69 10.20 -12.11 2.66
N LYS A 70 11.16 -13.01 2.54
CA LYS A 70 10.90 -14.34 1.97
C LYS A 70 10.32 -15.30 3.01
N ARG A 71 9.39 -16.14 2.59
CA ARG A 71 8.77 -17.16 3.46
C ARG A 71 9.82 -18.06 4.12
N GLU A 72 10.87 -18.43 3.39
CA GLU A 72 11.96 -19.29 3.87
C GLU A 72 12.81 -18.65 5.00
N GLU A 73 12.81 -17.31 5.09
CA GLU A 73 13.52 -16.57 6.14
C GLU A 73 12.76 -16.59 7.47
N LEU A 74 11.45 -16.84 7.42
CA LEU A 74 10.57 -16.86 8.60
C LEU A 74 10.43 -18.27 9.17
N LYS A 75 11.32 -18.65 10.10
CA LYS A 75 11.24 -19.93 10.80
C LYS A 75 10.09 -19.92 11.80
N ILE A 76 8.97 -20.52 11.43
CA ILE A 76 7.74 -20.52 12.23
C ILE A 76 7.95 -21.27 13.54
N GLY A 77 7.94 -20.52 14.66
CA GLY A 77 8.12 -21.03 16.02
C GLY A 77 6.80 -21.41 16.71
N PHE A 78 6.94 -21.95 17.93
CA PHE A 78 5.79 -22.35 18.76
C PHE A 78 4.83 -21.17 19.04
N TRP A 79 5.37 -20.02 19.43
CA TRP A 79 4.54 -18.86 19.79
C TRP A 79 3.72 -18.32 18.61
N ALA A 80 4.28 -18.30 17.41
CA ALA A 80 3.52 -17.90 16.23
C ALA A 80 2.33 -18.84 15.98
N LYS A 81 2.54 -20.17 16.06
CA LYS A 81 1.49 -21.18 15.93
C LYS A 81 0.44 -21.11 17.04
N PHE A 82 0.86 -20.75 18.25
CA PHE A 82 -0.06 -20.64 19.38
C PHE A 82 -0.91 -19.39 19.31
N LEU A 83 -0.28 -18.21 19.13
CA LEU A 83 -0.98 -16.92 19.15
C LEU A 83 -1.90 -16.73 17.94
N SER A 84 -1.52 -17.19 16.75
CA SER A 84 -2.34 -17.07 15.54
C SER A 84 -3.70 -17.73 15.68
N LYS A 85 -3.83 -18.79 16.48
CA LYS A 85 -5.13 -19.47 16.73
C LYS A 85 -6.16 -18.61 17.43
N PHE A 86 -5.75 -17.60 18.18
CA PHE A 86 -6.63 -16.69 18.92
C PHE A 86 -6.85 -15.36 18.17
N ALA A 87 -6.08 -15.12 17.13
CA ALA A 87 -6.21 -13.92 16.32
C ALA A 87 -7.35 -14.04 15.30
N SER A 88 -7.95 -12.91 14.95
CA SER A 88 -8.96 -12.87 13.89
C SER A 88 -8.31 -13.01 12.52
N HIS A 89 -8.96 -13.73 11.63
CA HIS A 89 -8.62 -13.74 10.21
C HIS A 89 -9.39 -12.60 9.56
N PRO A 90 -8.73 -11.68 8.84
CA PRO A 90 -9.44 -10.68 8.05
C PRO A 90 -10.07 -11.34 6.82
N ASP A 91 -11.13 -10.74 6.30
CA ASP A 91 -11.79 -11.21 5.09
C ASP A 91 -10.94 -11.00 3.84
N THR A 92 -9.98 -10.07 3.91
CA THR A 92 -9.05 -9.73 2.81
C THR A 92 -7.63 -9.55 3.33
N GLY A 93 -6.66 -9.92 2.50
CA GLY A 93 -5.23 -9.78 2.84
C GLY A 93 -4.72 -10.79 3.88
N VAL A 94 -3.54 -10.53 4.43
CA VAL A 94 -2.87 -11.39 5.42
C VAL A 94 -2.99 -10.78 6.81
N GLY A 95 -3.77 -11.41 7.68
CA GLY A 95 -3.89 -11.02 9.08
C GLY A 95 -2.96 -11.77 10.03
N VAL A 96 -2.86 -11.31 11.27
CA VAL A 96 -2.09 -12.01 12.32
C VAL A 96 -2.71 -13.36 12.75
N GLY A 97 -3.89 -13.69 12.27
CA GLY A 97 -4.43 -15.04 12.30
C GLY A 97 -3.63 -16.02 11.43
N GLU A 98 -2.97 -15.52 10.38
CA GLU A 98 -2.01 -16.30 9.62
C GLU A 98 -0.71 -16.46 10.39
N THR A 99 -0.28 -17.72 10.57
CA THR A 99 0.92 -18.05 11.37
C THR A 99 2.17 -17.33 10.86
N ILE A 100 2.26 -17.11 9.55
CA ILE A 100 3.43 -16.45 8.94
C ILE A 100 3.49 -14.96 9.31
N LYS A 101 2.36 -14.23 9.29
CA LYS A 101 2.31 -12.83 9.70
C LYS A 101 2.56 -12.68 11.20
N MET A 102 2.06 -13.61 12.01
CA MET A 102 2.37 -13.67 13.44
C MET A 102 3.87 -13.90 13.68
N GLN A 103 4.50 -14.81 12.92
CA GLN A 103 5.95 -15.02 13.01
C GLN A 103 6.73 -13.77 12.57
N TYR A 104 6.31 -13.11 11.50
CA TYR A 104 6.91 -11.85 11.08
C TYR A 104 6.84 -10.80 12.20
N ALA A 105 5.67 -10.63 12.84
CA ALA A 105 5.52 -9.73 13.97
C ALA A 105 6.51 -10.04 15.10
N ILE A 106 6.63 -11.32 15.49
CA ILE A 106 7.58 -11.76 16.53
C ILE A 106 9.03 -11.44 16.11
N THR A 107 9.39 -11.66 14.85
CA THR A 107 10.73 -11.39 14.32
C THR A 107 11.02 -9.89 14.29
N LYS A 108 10.04 -9.07 13.91
CA LYS A 108 10.20 -7.62 13.71
C LYS A 108 10.24 -6.83 15.02
N VAL A 109 9.30 -7.09 15.93
CA VAL A 109 9.12 -6.29 17.15
C VAL A 109 9.43 -7.05 18.46
N GLY A 110 9.76 -8.31 18.36
CA GLY A 110 10.09 -9.18 19.50
C GLY A 110 8.89 -9.83 20.17
N LEU A 111 9.12 -11.04 20.71
CA LEU A 111 8.08 -11.83 21.38
C LEU A 111 7.40 -11.11 22.56
N PRO A 112 8.10 -10.40 23.46
CA PRO A 112 7.45 -9.74 24.60
C PRO A 112 6.41 -8.71 24.16
N ARG A 113 6.70 -7.91 23.12
CA ARG A 113 5.79 -6.90 22.58
C ARG A 113 4.57 -7.54 21.92
N VAL A 114 4.77 -8.64 21.19
CA VAL A 114 3.67 -9.40 20.55
C VAL A 114 2.78 -10.05 21.61
N LEU A 115 3.34 -10.61 22.69
CA LEU A 115 2.56 -11.18 23.80
C LEU A 115 1.70 -10.10 24.48
N TRP A 116 2.29 -8.93 24.77
CA TRP A 116 1.55 -7.81 25.33
C TRP A 116 0.44 -7.34 24.39
N ALA A 117 0.73 -7.16 23.10
CA ALA A 117 -0.24 -6.77 22.08
C ALA A 117 -1.38 -7.78 21.96
N SER A 118 -1.08 -9.08 22.03
CA SER A 118 -2.09 -10.15 21.98
C SER A 118 -3.00 -10.13 23.20
N LEU A 119 -2.44 -9.93 24.39
CA LEU A 119 -3.22 -9.84 25.63
C LEU A 119 -4.11 -8.58 25.62
N ALA A 120 -3.52 -7.41 25.37
CA ALA A 120 -4.25 -6.13 25.34
C ALA A 120 -5.33 -6.13 24.23
N GLY A 121 -4.98 -6.59 23.04
CA GLY A 121 -5.93 -6.70 21.93
C GLY A 121 -7.08 -7.65 22.23
N GLY A 122 -6.81 -8.79 22.86
CA GLY A 122 -7.83 -9.75 23.29
C GLY A 122 -8.78 -9.16 24.33
N VAL A 123 -8.26 -8.50 25.36
CA VAL A 123 -9.06 -7.83 26.40
C VAL A 123 -9.90 -6.71 25.78
N CYS A 124 -9.29 -5.81 25.01
CA CYS A 124 -10.00 -4.70 24.39
C CYS A 124 -11.11 -5.16 23.41
N LYS A 125 -10.90 -6.28 22.71
CA LYS A 125 -11.90 -6.88 21.84
C LYS A 125 -13.17 -7.31 22.59
N ILE A 126 -13.04 -7.81 23.84
CA ILE A 126 -14.20 -8.15 24.70
C ILE A 126 -15.05 -6.90 24.99
N PHE A 127 -14.40 -5.72 25.09
CA PHE A 127 -15.06 -4.44 25.28
C PHE A 127 -15.42 -3.72 23.96
N GLY A 128 -15.37 -4.43 22.82
CA GLY A 128 -15.77 -3.91 21.51
C GLY A 128 -14.71 -3.09 20.77
N LYS A 129 -13.54 -2.82 21.37
CA LYS A 129 -12.44 -2.09 20.70
C LYS A 129 -11.60 -3.05 19.84
N LYS A 130 -11.55 -2.80 18.51
CA LYS A 130 -10.72 -3.55 17.55
C LYS A 130 -9.43 -2.79 17.22
N GLY A 131 -8.45 -3.47 16.63
CA GLY A 131 -7.22 -2.85 16.10
C GLY A 131 -6.09 -2.66 17.12
N VAL A 132 -6.33 -2.78 18.42
CA VAL A 132 -5.35 -2.54 19.50
C VAL A 132 -4.05 -3.36 19.34
N PHE A 133 -4.14 -4.57 18.80
CA PHE A 133 -2.95 -5.36 18.49
C PHE A 133 -2.00 -4.59 17.56
N TYR A 134 -2.53 -4.08 16.44
CA TYR A 134 -1.74 -3.35 15.45
C TYR A 134 -1.28 -1.98 15.95
N GLU A 135 -2.09 -1.30 16.78
CA GLU A 135 -1.66 -0.07 17.45
C GLU A 135 -0.38 -0.30 18.30
N ILE A 136 -0.27 -1.46 18.96
CA ILE A 136 0.87 -1.80 19.82
C ILE A 136 2.08 -2.30 19.00
N VAL A 137 1.87 -3.18 18.02
CA VAL A 137 3.00 -3.74 17.25
C VAL A 137 3.52 -2.77 16.19
N GLY A 138 2.69 -1.82 15.74
CA GLY A 138 3.07 -0.75 14.83
C GLY A 138 2.75 -1.03 13.36
N SER A 139 2.90 0.05 12.57
CA SER A 139 2.54 0.08 11.14
C SER A 139 3.37 -0.89 10.29
N GLU A 140 4.62 -1.16 10.63
CA GLU A 140 5.45 -2.14 9.89
C GLU A 140 4.86 -3.56 9.92
N VAL A 141 4.21 -3.96 11.02
CA VAL A 141 3.51 -5.24 11.10
C VAL A 141 2.13 -5.16 10.47
N ALA A 142 1.44 -4.04 10.66
CA ALA A 142 0.11 -3.82 10.11
C ALA A 142 0.14 -3.86 8.58
N GLY A 143 1.05 -3.10 7.96
CA GLY A 143 1.16 -2.94 6.51
C GLY A 143 1.87 -4.08 5.77
N LEU A 144 2.26 -5.18 6.45
CA LEU A 144 2.80 -6.33 5.73
C LEU A 144 1.72 -6.95 4.86
N ASP A 145 1.96 -6.99 3.56
CA ASP A 145 1.14 -7.64 2.54
C ASP A 145 1.84 -8.86 1.93
N GLY A 146 1.19 -9.59 1.02
CA GLY A 146 1.77 -10.80 0.41
C GLY A 146 1.50 -12.08 1.17
N PHE A 147 2.29 -13.13 0.92
CA PHE A 147 2.11 -14.50 1.41
C PHE A 147 0.80 -15.17 0.96
N TYR A 148 0.21 -14.71 -0.12
CA TYR A 148 -1.00 -15.26 -0.76
C TYR A 148 -0.81 -15.38 -2.27
N ASP A 149 -1.66 -16.17 -2.91
CA ASP A 149 -1.58 -16.46 -4.36
C ASP A 149 -2.92 -16.30 -5.10
N HIS A 150 -3.94 -15.78 -4.42
CA HIS A 150 -5.28 -15.65 -5.03
C HIS A 150 -5.37 -14.54 -6.08
N VAL A 151 -4.44 -13.56 -6.07
CA VAL A 151 -4.33 -12.52 -7.10
C VAL A 151 -3.12 -12.80 -8.00
N TRP A 152 -1.93 -12.92 -7.38
CA TRP A 152 -0.66 -13.13 -8.05
C TRP A 152 0.12 -14.27 -7.39
N SER A 153 0.48 -15.31 -8.17
CA SER A 153 1.26 -16.44 -7.67
C SER A 153 2.66 -16.02 -7.15
N GLU A 154 3.19 -14.93 -7.69
CA GLU A 154 4.47 -14.34 -7.33
C GLU A 154 4.53 -13.88 -5.87
N TYR A 155 3.38 -13.57 -5.26
CA TYR A 155 3.30 -13.14 -3.85
C TYR A 155 3.13 -14.29 -2.86
N ARG A 156 3.05 -15.55 -3.33
CA ARG A 156 2.88 -16.73 -2.46
C ARG A 156 3.97 -16.86 -1.41
N ASP A 157 5.22 -16.65 -1.82
CA ASP A 157 6.40 -16.93 -0.99
C ASP A 157 7.12 -15.67 -0.51
N ILE A 158 6.52 -14.51 -0.73
CA ILE A 158 7.06 -13.23 -0.30
C ILE A 158 6.04 -12.41 0.47
N GLY A 159 6.52 -11.72 1.51
CA GLY A 159 5.82 -10.62 2.16
C GLY A 159 6.41 -9.31 1.67
N ILE A 160 5.57 -8.31 1.45
CA ILE A 160 5.95 -6.97 1.01
C ILE A 160 5.72 -6.05 2.21
N GLU A 161 6.78 -5.40 2.67
CA GLU A 161 6.73 -4.41 3.75
C GLU A 161 6.28 -3.05 3.21
N ASN A 162 5.93 -2.12 4.11
CA ASN A 162 5.68 -0.73 3.72
C ASN A 162 6.93 -0.11 3.08
N PRO A 163 6.78 0.81 2.11
CA PRO A 163 7.92 1.53 1.54
C PRO A 163 8.63 2.38 2.61
N ALA A 164 9.94 2.50 2.48
CA ALA A 164 10.72 3.40 3.32
C ALA A 164 10.60 4.82 2.81
N ASN A 165 10.43 5.78 3.73
CA ASN A 165 10.42 7.21 3.44
C ASN A 165 9.55 7.61 2.22
N PRO A 166 8.23 7.35 2.23
CA PRO A 166 7.36 7.58 1.07
C PRO A 166 7.43 9.03 0.54
N SER A 167 7.41 10.04 1.43
CA SER A 167 7.53 11.44 1.02
C SER A 167 8.86 11.74 0.35
N GLY A 168 9.98 11.18 0.87
CA GLY A 168 11.29 11.35 0.22
C GLY A 168 11.36 10.69 -1.15
N VAL A 169 10.67 9.56 -1.37
CA VAL A 169 10.53 8.95 -2.71
C VAL A 169 9.76 9.88 -3.65
N CYS A 170 8.66 10.48 -3.17
CA CYS A 170 7.88 11.42 -3.95
C CYS A 170 8.71 12.68 -4.32
N ASP A 171 9.48 13.21 -3.38
CA ASP A 171 10.37 14.35 -3.62
C ASP A 171 11.50 13.99 -4.62
N GLU A 172 12.05 12.78 -4.55
CA GLU A 172 13.03 12.29 -5.52
C GLU A 172 12.45 12.17 -6.93
N ILE A 173 11.21 11.65 -7.05
CA ILE A 173 10.50 11.62 -8.35
C ILE A 173 10.29 13.04 -8.87
N LYS A 174 9.92 13.98 -8.00
CA LYS A 174 9.79 15.39 -8.36
C LYS A 174 11.09 16.00 -8.83
N GLU A 175 12.18 15.76 -8.11
CA GLU A 175 13.50 16.29 -8.44
C GLU A 175 14.01 15.75 -9.78
N LYS A 176 13.91 14.42 -10.00
CA LYS A 176 14.48 13.76 -11.17
C LYS A 176 13.62 13.82 -12.43
N LEU A 177 12.30 13.87 -12.27
CA LEU A 177 11.34 13.77 -13.41
C LEU A 177 10.38 14.96 -13.52
N GLY A 178 10.38 15.89 -12.55
CA GLY A 178 9.47 17.03 -12.53
C GLY A 178 8.03 16.71 -12.16
N MET A 179 7.73 15.49 -11.70
CA MET A 179 6.37 15.01 -11.46
C MET A 179 5.98 15.14 -10.00
N SER A 180 4.84 15.77 -9.71
CA SER A 180 4.24 15.76 -8.38
C SER A 180 3.62 14.37 -8.13
N CYS A 181 3.97 13.74 -7.00
CA CYS A 181 3.65 12.34 -6.72
C CYS A 181 3.10 12.17 -5.31
N MET A 182 2.21 11.20 -5.13
CA MET A 182 1.80 10.64 -3.83
C MET A 182 1.89 9.12 -3.86
N ILE A 183 2.24 8.51 -2.72
CA ILE A 183 2.26 7.06 -2.50
C ILE A 183 1.12 6.71 -1.58
N VAL A 184 0.34 5.71 -1.96
CA VAL A 184 -0.89 5.34 -1.29
C VAL A 184 -0.95 3.83 -1.02
N ASP A 185 -1.47 3.46 0.16
CA ASP A 185 -2.07 2.16 0.39
C ASP A 185 -3.57 2.31 0.13
N ALA A 186 -4.06 1.71 -0.94
CA ALA A 186 -5.45 1.80 -1.32
C ALA A 186 -6.00 0.41 -1.63
N ASN A 187 -7.06 0.06 -0.93
CA ASN A 187 -7.85 -1.13 -1.17
C ASN A 187 -9.35 -0.78 -1.08
N ASP A 188 -10.24 -1.72 -1.40
CA ASP A 188 -11.68 -1.44 -1.43
C ASP A 188 -12.30 -1.25 -0.02
N LEU A 189 -11.53 -1.47 1.05
CA LEU A 189 -11.96 -1.28 2.44
C LEU A 189 -11.48 0.03 3.05
N GLY A 190 -10.42 0.63 2.50
CA GLY A 190 -9.86 1.88 2.97
C GLY A 190 -8.67 2.36 2.13
N GLN A 191 -8.34 3.62 2.29
CA GLN A 191 -7.25 4.26 1.60
C GLN A 191 -6.43 5.08 2.60
N GLU A 192 -5.11 5.03 2.45
CA GLU A 192 -4.18 5.82 3.24
C GLU A 192 -3.16 6.48 2.33
N VAL A 193 -2.90 7.76 2.53
CA VAL A 193 -1.82 8.50 1.87
C VAL A 193 -0.58 8.38 2.74
N LEU A 194 0.39 7.59 2.30
CA LEU A 194 1.62 7.30 3.07
C LEU A 194 2.65 8.43 2.94
N GLY A 195 2.60 9.18 1.86
CA GLY A 195 3.46 10.32 1.62
C GLY A 195 3.19 10.96 0.26
N TYR A 196 3.61 12.20 0.13
CA TYR A 196 3.49 12.98 -1.11
C TYR A 196 4.60 14.00 -1.24
N SER A 197 4.84 14.49 -2.46
CA SER A 197 5.90 15.46 -2.74
C SER A 197 5.57 16.83 -2.16
N SER A 198 6.59 17.52 -1.66
CA SER A 198 6.50 18.77 -0.89
C SER A 198 5.90 19.94 -1.66
N ASP A 199 5.82 19.86 -2.98
CA ASP A 199 5.22 20.87 -3.85
C ASP A 199 3.69 20.76 -3.97
N ILE A 200 3.08 19.64 -3.57
CA ILE A 200 1.62 19.47 -3.55
C ILE A 200 1.03 20.34 -2.44
N LYS A 201 0.01 21.15 -2.81
CA LYS A 201 -0.64 22.09 -1.89
C LYS A 201 -2.03 21.64 -1.44
N LEU A 202 -2.48 20.46 -1.89
CA LEU A 202 -3.73 19.86 -1.43
C LEU A 202 -3.58 19.38 0.01
N SER A 203 -4.64 19.46 0.79
CA SER A 203 -4.71 18.85 2.13
C SER A 203 -4.73 17.34 2.04
N GLU A 204 -4.38 16.65 3.12
CA GLU A 204 -4.48 15.18 3.20
C GLU A 204 -5.89 14.69 2.90
N GLU A 205 -6.93 15.40 3.38
CA GLU A 205 -8.33 15.09 3.10
C GLU A 205 -8.65 15.18 1.60
N GLU A 206 -8.12 16.19 0.91
CA GLU A 206 -8.28 16.31 -0.55
C GLU A 206 -7.55 15.19 -1.28
N LEU A 207 -6.32 14.85 -0.86
CA LEU A 207 -5.56 13.74 -1.44
C LEU A 207 -6.27 12.39 -1.24
N HIS A 208 -6.81 12.13 -0.06
CA HIS A 208 -7.69 10.98 0.20
C HIS A 208 -8.91 10.98 -0.72
N GLY A 209 -9.55 12.14 -0.89
CA GLY A 209 -10.69 12.29 -1.79
C GLY A 209 -10.37 11.85 -3.23
N LEU A 210 -9.15 12.13 -3.73
CA LEU A 210 -8.75 11.78 -5.09
C LEU A 210 -8.68 10.26 -5.34
N ILE A 211 -8.52 9.45 -4.30
CA ILE A 211 -8.34 7.99 -4.38
C ILE A 211 -9.45 7.19 -3.68
N ALA A 212 -10.53 7.85 -3.28
CA ALA A 212 -11.56 7.30 -2.39
C ALA A 212 -12.20 5.98 -2.86
N ASP A 213 -12.24 5.72 -4.17
CA ASP A 213 -12.78 4.48 -4.77
C ASP A 213 -11.69 3.48 -5.20
N ASN A 214 -10.45 3.63 -4.71
CA ASN A 214 -9.30 2.80 -5.10
C ASN A 214 -9.13 2.71 -6.63
N PRO A 215 -8.70 3.77 -7.31
CA PRO A 215 -8.60 3.79 -8.77
C PRO A 215 -7.54 2.83 -9.35
N CYS A 216 -6.60 2.34 -8.53
CA CYS A 216 -5.62 1.32 -8.95
C CYS A 216 -6.25 -0.07 -9.19
N GLY A 217 -7.44 -0.34 -8.61
CA GLY A 217 -8.03 -1.67 -8.63
C GLY A 217 -7.44 -2.62 -7.59
N GLN A 218 -7.98 -3.83 -7.49
CA GLN A 218 -7.53 -4.88 -6.55
C GLN A 218 -7.23 -6.24 -7.21
N GLY A 219 -7.47 -6.36 -8.50
CA GLY A 219 -7.31 -7.61 -9.25
C GLY A 219 -5.98 -7.70 -9.99
N GLN A 220 -6.05 -8.24 -11.19
CA GLN A 220 -4.87 -8.47 -12.06
C GLN A 220 -4.70 -7.37 -13.13
N GLU A 221 -5.20 -6.17 -12.87
CA GLU A 221 -5.21 -5.06 -13.85
C GLU A 221 -3.82 -4.57 -14.22
N THR A 222 -2.83 -4.76 -13.35
CA THR A 222 -1.48 -4.21 -13.49
C THR A 222 -1.44 -2.69 -13.69
N THR A 223 -2.31 -1.98 -12.98
CA THR A 223 -2.45 -0.51 -13.03
C THR A 223 -2.05 0.13 -11.70
N PRO A 224 -0.81 -0.04 -11.22
CA PRO A 224 -0.40 0.42 -9.90
C PRO A 224 -0.17 1.92 -9.82
N ILE A 225 -0.31 2.64 -10.93
CA ILE A 225 -0.09 4.08 -11.04
C ILE A 225 -1.33 4.73 -11.66
N VAL A 226 -1.75 5.86 -11.10
CA VAL A 226 -2.86 6.66 -11.61
C VAL A 226 -2.42 8.10 -11.82
N LEU A 227 -2.58 8.61 -13.02
CA LEU A 227 -2.40 10.02 -13.33
C LEU A 227 -3.70 10.78 -13.02
N ILE A 228 -3.61 11.87 -12.28
CA ILE A 228 -4.74 12.67 -11.80
C ILE A 228 -4.56 14.09 -12.33
N ARG A 229 -5.49 14.54 -13.19
CA ARG A 229 -5.47 15.85 -13.82
C ARG A 229 -6.66 16.68 -13.41
N ARG A 230 -6.41 17.89 -12.94
CA ARG A 230 -7.45 18.85 -12.61
C ARG A 230 -8.12 19.35 -13.90
N MET A 231 -9.45 19.30 -13.93
CA MET A 231 -10.22 19.94 -15.00
C MET A 231 -10.25 21.46 -14.82
N LYS A 232 -10.15 22.15 -15.96
CA LYS A 232 -10.20 23.63 -15.98
C LYS A 232 -11.61 24.14 -15.87
#